data_af3175f59bf3cc54bd89a9198f290e25
#
_entry.id   af3175f59bf3cc54bd89a9198f290e25
#
_cell.length_a   1.000
_cell.length_b   1.000
_cell.length_c   1.000
_cell.angle_alpha   90.00
_cell.angle_beta   90.00
_cell.angle_gamma   90.00
#
_symmetry.space_group_name_H-M   'P 1'
#
loop_
_entity.id
_entity.type
_entity.pdbx_description
1 polymer ?
#
loop_
_entity_poly.entity_id
_entity_poly.type
_entity_poly.pdbx_seq_one_letter_code
_entity_poly.pdbx_strand_id
1 'polypeptide(L)'
;MCHGYGPSRVPSPLHNRNAQTHEQSFVLRARGPPYIPMHIMGEVLTLELEQKAAAVRDTLASGVQQYGRVVYSNSLGAEAMVLTDIIWSHVPAIDIFSIDTGRLHEETYELLEKLERRYKKRIKLVYPDSESLAKLVGQQGVNGFFHSLEARLACCHVRKVEPFKRAIAGYGAWVTGVRRQQSATRALGQPVEWDAPNGLYKISPLLDWTEEQIWQYIRARKIPYNLLHDRMFPSIGCAPCTRAIQPGEDQRAGRWWWEQPESRECGLQPRVRHAVGQSHAVGQS
;
A
#
# COMPACT_ATOMS: atom_id res chain seq x y z
N MET A 1 17.79 -44.70 22.00
CA MET A 1 17.55 -44.82 23.45
C MET A 1 16.63 -43.66 23.84
N CYS A 2 15.35 -43.96 24.01
CA CYS A 2 14.33 -42.95 24.38
C CYS A 2 14.19 -42.95 25.89
N HIS A 3 14.42 -41.82 26.53
CA HIS A 3 14.08 -41.63 27.95
C HIS A 3 12.78 -40.84 28.05
N GLY A 4 11.77 -41.53 28.63
CA GLY A 4 10.48 -40.94 28.92
C GLY A 4 10.51 -40.08 30.17
N TYR A 5 9.79 -38.97 30.15
CA TYR A 5 9.44 -38.15 31.31
C TYR A 5 7.96 -38.37 31.67
N GLY A 6 7.74 -38.82 32.91
CA GLY A 6 6.42 -39.01 33.49
C GLY A 6 5.80 -37.71 34.03
N PRO A 7 4.48 -37.70 34.34
CA PRO A 7 3.77 -36.48 34.68
C PRO A 7 3.96 -36.07 36.14
N SER A 8 4.29 -34.79 36.38
CA SER A 8 4.34 -34.18 37.71
C SER A 8 2.94 -33.70 38.14
N ARG A 9 2.57 -34.08 39.36
CA ARG A 9 1.29 -33.75 40.02
C ARG A 9 1.23 -32.29 40.42
N VAL A 10 0.06 -31.66 40.16
CA VAL A 10 -0.30 -30.33 40.64
C VAL A 10 -1.00 -30.46 42.00
N PRO A 11 -0.63 -29.68 43.03
CA PRO A 11 -1.39 -29.65 44.30
C PRO A 11 -2.53 -28.63 44.24
N SER A 12 -3.67 -29.02 44.80
CA SER A 12 -4.87 -28.20 44.99
C SER A 12 -4.67 -27.15 46.07
N PRO A 13 -5.25 -25.93 45.93
CA PRO A 13 -5.23 -24.94 47.01
C PRO A 13 -6.44 -25.10 47.97
N LEU A 14 -6.10 -24.98 49.25
CA LEU A 14 -6.99 -24.95 50.41
C LEU A 14 -7.89 -23.68 50.43
N HIS A 15 -9.12 -23.88 50.86
CA HIS A 15 -10.08 -22.88 51.23
C HIS A 15 -9.54 -21.89 52.29
N ASN A 16 -9.72 -20.61 52.06
CA ASN A 16 -9.82 -19.66 53.13
C ASN A 16 -11.00 -18.71 52.90
N ARG A 17 -11.99 -18.79 53.80
CA ARG A 17 -13.13 -17.90 53.89
C ARG A 17 -12.71 -16.68 54.73
N ASN A 18 -12.85 -15.48 54.19
CA ASN A 18 -13.21 -14.30 54.98
C ASN A 18 -13.92 -13.29 54.08
N ALA A 19 -15.19 -13.11 54.35
CA ALA A 19 -16.03 -12.08 53.78
C ALA A 19 -15.71 -10.75 54.43
N GLN A 20 -15.32 -9.76 53.64
CA GLN A 20 -15.49 -8.34 53.99
C GLN A 20 -16.10 -7.63 52.80
N THR A 21 -17.34 -7.20 53.03
CA THR A 21 -18.15 -6.34 52.19
C THR A 21 -17.52 -4.95 52.11
N HIS A 22 -16.99 -4.58 50.94
CA HIS A 22 -16.77 -3.19 50.58
C HIS A 22 -17.67 -2.84 49.42
N GLU A 23 -18.69 -2.02 49.69
CA GLU A 23 -19.47 -1.31 48.68
C GLU A 23 -18.49 -0.38 47.92
N GLN A 24 -18.15 -0.77 46.70
CA GLN A 24 -17.51 0.15 45.78
C GLN A 24 -18.56 0.60 44.77
N SER A 25 -18.86 1.88 44.85
CA SER A 25 -19.69 2.64 43.91
C SER A 25 -19.12 2.50 42.49
N PHE A 26 -19.78 1.72 41.66
CA PHE A 26 -19.51 1.64 40.22
C PHE A 26 -19.98 2.94 39.58
N VAL A 27 -19.06 3.85 39.32
CA VAL A 27 -19.26 4.97 38.40
C VAL A 27 -19.35 4.38 37.00
N LEU A 28 -20.58 4.29 36.49
CA LEU A 28 -20.87 3.97 35.09
C LEU A 28 -20.24 5.08 34.22
N ARG A 29 -19.01 4.88 33.76
CA ARG A 29 -18.48 5.63 32.63
C ARG A 29 -19.33 5.30 31.41
N ALA A 30 -20.07 6.30 30.93
CA ALA A 30 -20.81 6.24 29.69
C ALA A 30 -19.87 5.74 28.58
N ARG A 31 -20.10 4.52 28.12
CA ARG A 31 -19.50 4.05 26.87
C ARG A 31 -20.10 4.92 25.78
N GLY A 32 -19.22 5.61 25.04
CA GLY A 32 -19.63 6.28 23.81
C GLY A 32 -20.42 5.31 22.91
N PRO A 33 -21.24 5.83 21.98
CA PRO A 33 -22.07 4.99 21.15
C PRO A 33 -21.23 3.88 20.52
N PRO A 34 -21.73 2.63 20.47
CA PRO A 34 -21.00 1.55 19.85
C PRO A 34 -20.69 1.95 18.40
N TYR A 35 -19.44 1.80 17.98
CA TYR A 35 -19.06 1.87 16.59
C TYR A 35 -19.87 0.77 15.87
N ILE A 36 -20.96 1.18 15.24
CA ILE A 36 -21.74 0.30 14.36
C ILE A 36 -20.97 0.31 13.04
N PRO A 37 -20.35 -0.81 12.62
CA PRO A 37 -19.82 -0.90 11.28
C PRO A 37 -21.01 -0.67 10.34
N MET A 38 -20.90 0.30 9.46
CA MET A 38 -21.91 0.69 8.47
C MET A 38 -22.01 -0.38 7.35
N HIS A 39 -22.30 -1.61 7.73
CA HIS A 39 -22.33 -2.79 6.86
C HIS A 39 -23.71 -3.41 6.73
N ILE A 40 -24.79 -2.66 6.55
CA ILE A 40 -26.07 -3.27 6.15
C ILE A 40 -26.90 -2.31 5.30
N MET A 41 -26.37 -1.80 4.21
CA MET A 41 -27.13 -1.45 3.01
C MET A 41 -26.16 -1.56 1.85
N GLY A 42 -26.44 -2.41 0.87
CA GLY A 42 -25.61 -2.50 -0.33
C GLY A 42 -25.50 -1.09 -0.93
N GLU A 43 -24.35 -0.43 -0.76
CA GLU A 43 -24.12 0.86 -1.38
C GLU A 43 -24.27 0.68 -2.89
N VAL A 44 -25.22 1.36 -3.47
CA VAL A 44 -25.38 1.46 -4.93
C VAL A 44 -24.41 2.53 -5.39
N LEU A 45 -23.69 2.27 -6.49
CA LEU A 45 -22.87 3.32 -7.11
C LEU A 45 -23.75 4.52 -7.44
N THR A 46 -23.31 5.71 -7.04
CA THR A 46 -23.95 6.94 -7.47
C THR A 46 -23.70 7.15 -8.97
N LEU A 47 -24.60 7.84 -9.65
CA LEU A 47 -24.44 8.16 -11.08
C LEU A 47 -23.10 8.87 -11.35
N GLU A 48 -22.69 9.78 -10.47
CA GLU A 48 -21.40 10.46 -10.57
C GLU A 48 -20.24 9.46 -10.53
N LEU A 49 -20.26 8.49 -9.61
CA LEU A 49 -19.18 7.52 -9.45
C LEU A 49 -19.14 6.52 -10.62
N GLU A 50 -20.31 6.19 -11.20
CA GLU A 50 -20.39 5.39 -12.43
C GLU A 50 -19.78 6.15 -13.63
N GLN A 51 -20.05 7.43 -13.76
CA GLN A 51 -19.45 8.29 -14.80
C GLN A 51 -17.93 8.40 -14.61
N LYS A 52 -17.45 8.57 -13.39
CA LYS A 52 -16.01 8.56 -13.09
C LYS A 52 -15.37 7.21 -13.43
N ALA A 53 -16.01 6.10 -13.11
CA ALA A 53 -15.52 4.76 -13.46
C ALA A 53 -15.51 4.53 -14.99
N ALA A 54 -16.51 5.09 -15.72
CA ALA A 54 -16.53 5.09 -17.17
C ALA A 54 -15.34 5.87 -17.74
N ALA A 55 -15.07 7.07 -17.24
CA ALA A 55 -13.93 7.89 -17.67
C ALA A 55 -12.57 7.16 -17.42
N VAL A 56 -12.44 6.41 -16.32
CA VAL A 56 -11.27 5.54 -16.07
C VAL A 56 -11.14 4.48 -17.16
N ARG A 57 -12.23 3.78 -17.50
CA ARG A 57 -12.22 2.77 -18.59
C ARG A 57 -11.77 3.36 -19.91
N ASP A 58 -12.34 4.53 -20.25
CA ASP A 58 -12.07 5.21 -21.53
C ASP A 58 -10.60 5.67 -21.59
N THR A 59 -10.07 6.20 -20.50
CA THR A 59 -8.63 6.56 -20.37
C THR A 59 -7.74 5.35 -20.57
N LEU A 60 -8.07 4.21 -19.96
CA LEU A 60 -7.29 2.98 -20.07
C LEU A 60 -7.38 2.38 -21.46
N ALA A 61 -8.57 2.35 -22.09
CA ALA A 61 -8.78 1.87 -23.44
C ALA A 61 -8.01 2.73 -24.47
N SER A 62 -8.10 4.06 -24.33
CA SER A 62 -7.34 5.01 -25.16
C SER A 62 -5.83 4.80 -25.00
N GLY A 63 -5.37 4.54 -23.77
CA GLY A 63 -3.96 4.22 -23.51
C GLY A 63 -3.48 3.00 -24.26
N VAL A 64 -4.28 1.91 -24.32
CA VAL A 64 -3.97 0.71 -25.10
C VAL A 64 -3.92 1.02 -26.60
N GLN A 65 -4.87 1.80 -27.11
CA GLN A 65 -4.89 2.19 -28.53
C GLN A 65 -3.69 3.06 -28.91
N GLN A 66 -3.30 4.01 -28.04
CA GLN A 66 -2.27 4.98 -28.33
C GLN A 66 -0.85 4.45 -28.12
N TYR A 67 -0.63 3.66 -27.07
CA TYR A 67 0.71 3.23 -26.66
C TYR A 67 0.96 1.74 -26.88
N GLY A 68 0.00 1.00 -27.42
CA GLY A 68 0.12 -0.43 -27.70
C GLY A 68 0.09 -1.25 -26.40
N ARG A 69 1.21 -1.92 -26.06
CA ARG A 69 1.28 -2.72 -24.82
C ARG A 69 1.29 -1.83 -23.58
N VAL A 70 0.32 -2.00 -22.74
CA VAL A 70 0.18 -1.28 -21.46
C VAL A 70 0.24 -2.26 -20.30
N VAL A 71 0.90 -1.87 -19.21
CA VAL A 71 1.00 -2.69 -17.99
C VAL A 71 0.58 -1.89 -16.76
N TYR A 72 -0.10 -2.52 -15.84
CA TYR A 72 -0.49 -1.94 -14.56
C TYR A 72 0.42 -2.43 -13.42
N SER A 73 1.07 -1.49 -12.74
CA SER A 73 1.85 -1.74 -11.52
C SER A 73 0.93 -1.67 -10.29
N ASN A 74 0.49 -2.84 -9.84
CA ASN A 74 -0.48 -2.99 -8.75
C ASN A 74 0.22 -2.95 -7.39
N SER A 75 -0.16 -1.99 -6.56
CA SER A 75 0.40 -1.80 -5.20
C SER A 75 -0.29 -2.64 -4.12
N LEU A 76 -1.40 -3.33 -4.45
CA LEU A 76 -2.28 -4.06 -3.53
C LEU A 76 -2.92 -3.19 -2.42
N GLY A 77 -2.93 -1.86 -2.58
CA GLY A 77 -3.68 -0.92 -1.77
C GLY A 77 -5.11 -0.70 -2.29
N ALA A 78 -5.89 0.16 -1.64
CA ALA A 78 -7.31 0.40 -1.97
C ALA A 78 -7.50 0.86 -3.42
N GLU A 79 -6.74 1.86 -3.88
CA GLU A 79 -6.80 2.35 -5.27
C GLU A 79 -6.48 1.24 -6.28
N ALA A 80 -5.57 0.35 -5.88
CA ALA A 80 -5.18 -0.75 -6.73
C ALA A 80 -6.32 -1.74 -6.94
N MET A 81 -7.19 -1.90 -5.99
CA MET A 81 -8.36 -2.78 -6.11
C MET A 81 -9.38 -2.23 -7.08
N VAL A 82 -9.63 -0.91 -7.06
CA VAL A 82 -10.50 -0.24 -8.05
C VAL A 82 -9.99 -0.45 -9.47
N LEU A 83 -8.69 -0.19 -9.71
CA LEU A 83 -8.09 -0.39 -11.04
C LEU A 83 -8.09 -1.85 -11.47
N THR A 84 -7.86 -2.77 -10.56
CA THR A 84 -7.89 -4.21 -10.87
C THR A 84 -9.28 -4.65 -11.33
N ASP A 85 -10.34 -4.20 -10.63
CA ASP A 85 -11.72 -4.49 -11.02
C ASP A 85 -12.05 -3.92 -12.40
N ILE A 86 -11.72 -2.66 -12.64
CA ILE A 86 -11.99 -2.00 -13.94
C ILE A 86 -11.20 -2.66 -15.07
N ILE A 87 -9.91 -2.91 -14.90
CA ILE A 87 -9.05 -3.52 -15.91
C ILE A 87 -9.54 -4.93 -16.24
N TRP A 88 -9.74 -5.78 -15.24
CA TRP A 88 -10.13 -7.16 -15.50
C TRP A 88 -11.54 -7.31 -16.05
N SER A 89 -12.44 -6.35 -15.75
CA SER A 89 -13.82 -6.37 -16.23
C SER A 89 -13.99 -5.73 -17.60
N HIS A 90 -13.17 -4.73 -17.94
CA HIS A 90 -13.47 -3.89 -19.12
C HIS A 90 -12.30 -3.68 -20.07
N VAL A 91 -11.04 -3.76 -19.62
CA VAL A 91 -9.84 -3.54 -20.48
C VAL A 91 -8.82 -4.65 -20.26
N PRO A 92 -9.19 -5.92 -20.53
CA PRO A 92 -8.36 -7.10 -20.22
C PRO A 92 -7.06 -7.18 -21.01
N ALA A 93 -6.84 -6.29 -21.97
CA ALA A 93 -5.59 -6.17 -22.73
C ALA A 93 -4.44 -5.57 -21.90
N ILE A 94 -4.72 -5.00 -20.73
CA ILE A 94 -3.70 -4.46 -19.83
C ILE A 94 -3.18 -5.59 -18.93
N ASP A 95 -1.88 -5.86 -19.01
CA ASP A 95 -1.20 -6.78 -18.12
C ASP A 95 -1.14 -6.21 -16.69
N ILE A 96 -1.32 -7.05 -15.67
CA ILE A 96 -1.21 -6.62 -14.26
C ILE A 96 -0.06 -7.37 -13.60
N PHE A 97 0.85 -6.61 -12.95
CA PHE A 97 1.86 -7.19 -12.07
C PHE A 97 1.88 -6.51 -10.71
N SER A 98 2.39 -7.20 -9.72
CA SER A 98 2.71 -6.65 -8.40
C SER A 98 4.13 -7.04 -8.02
N ILE A 99 4.80 -6.20 -7.23
CA ILE A 99 6.14 -6.48 -6.74
C ILE A 99 6.04 -7.14 -5.36
N ASP A 100 6.42 -8.41 -5.30
CA ASP A 100 6.67 -9.04 -4.03
C ASP A 100 8.12 -8.76 -3.60
N THR A 101 8.25 -7.91 -2.61
CA THR A 101 9.56 -7.50 -2.06
C THR A 101 10.22 -8.57 -1.19
N GLY A 102 9.53 -9.69 -0.94
CA GLY A 102 9.89 -10.70 0.05
C GLY A 102 9.71 -10.22 1.50
N ARG A 103 8.98 -9.10 1.71
CA ARG A 103 8.70 -8.50 3.03
C ARG A 103 7.29 -7.90 3.09
N LEU A 104 6.34 -8.44 2.36
CA LEU A 104 4.95 -8.00 2.45
C LEU A 104 4.30 -8.51 3.75
N HIS A 105 3.19 -7.88 4.12
CA HIS A 105 2.35 -8.38 5.21
C HIS A 105 1.60 -9.64 4.77
N GLU A 106 1.27 -10.51 5.71
CA GLU A 106 0.49 -11.73 5.45
C GLU A 106 -0.87 -11.41 4.83
N GLU A 107 -1.54 -10.38 5.31
CA GLU A 107 -2.81 -9.88 4.78
C GLU A 107 -2.74 -9.48 3.29
N THR A 108 -1.55 -9.16 2.81
CA THR A 108 -1.34 -8.86 1.38
C THR A 108 -1.34 -10.13 0.54
N TYR A 109 -0.78 -11.23 1.04
CA TYR A 109 -0.86 -12.53 0.36
C TYR A 109 -2.27 -13.10 0.41
N GLU A 110 -2.98 -12.97 1.54
CA GLU A 110 -4.39 -13.33 1.63
C GLU A 110 -5.27 -12.56 0.63
N LEU A 111 -4.97 -11.27 0.40
CA LEU A 111 -5.67 -10.49 -0.60
C LEU A 111 -5.47 -11.05 -2.00
N LEU A 112 -4.25 -11.46 -2.36
CA LEU A 112 -3.96 -12.08 -3.67
C LEU A 112 -4.81 -13.33 -3.89
N GLU A 113 -4.95 -14.20 -2.88
CA GLU A 113 -5.82 -15.37 -2.96
C GLU A 113 -7.32 -15.00 -3.09
N LYS A 114 -7.78 -13.99 -2.36
CA LYS A 114 -9.16 -13.49 -2.44
C LYS A 114 -9.47 -12.95 -3.84
N LEU A 115 -8.52 -12.23 -4.45
CA LEU A 115 -8.64 -11.73 -5.82
C LEU A 115 -8.68 -12.88 -6.84
N GLU A 116 -7.79 -13.88 -6.72
CA GLU A 116 -7.80 -15.04 -7.57
C GLU A 116 -9.13 -15.79 -7.50
N ARG A 117 -9.65 -16.04 -6.30
CA ARG A 117 -10.96 -16.69 -6.10
C ARG A 117 -12.10 -15.92 -6.75
N ARG A 118 -12.09 -14.58 -6.64
CA ARG A 118 -13.17 -13.73 -7.17
C ARG A 118 -13.16 -13.63 -8.69
N TYR A 119 -11.98 -13.29 -9.25
CA TYR A 119 -11.87 -12.95 -10.68
C TYR A 119 -11.44 -14.12 -11.55
N LYS A 120 -11.04 -15.24 -10.97
CA LYS A 120 -10.45 -16.40 -11.67
C LYS A 120 -9.23 -16.02 -12.52
N LYS A 121 -8.50 -14.98 -12.08
CA LYS A 121 -7.31 -14.42 -12.70
C LYS A 121 -6.23 -14.24 -11.65
N ARG A 122 -4.96 -14.29 -12.08
CA ARG A 122 -3.80 -14.08 -11.20
C ARG A 122 -3.08 -12.80 -11.56
N ILE A 123 -2.63 -12.07 -10.54
CA ILE A 123 -1.67 -10.98 -10.68
C ILE A 123 -0.29 -11.61 -10.83
N LYS A 124 0.47 -11.22 -11.86
CA LYS A 124 1.86 -11.65 -12.03
C LYS A 124 2.72 -11.05 -10.91
N LEU A 125 3.37 -11.89 -10.11
CA LEU A 125 4.32 -11.43 -9.10
C LEU A 125 5.71 -11.29 -9.69
N VAL A 126 6.40 -10.21 -9.34
CA VAL A 126 7.76 -9.90 -9.75
C VAL A 126 8.61 -9.74 -8.47
N TYR A 127 9.74 -10.41 -8.43
CA TYR A 127 10.59 -10.53 -7.26
C TYR A 127 11.91 -9.78 -7.44
N PRO A 128 12.59 -9.39 -6.34
CA PRO A 128 13.98 -8.97 -6.38
C PRO A 128 14.87 -10.01 -7.03
N ASP A 129 15.93 -9.58 -7.71
CA ASP A 129 16.97 -10.47 -8.14
C ASP A 129 17.67 -11.10 -6.94
N SER A 130 17.93 -12.41 -6.99
CA SER A 130 18.45 -13.15 -5.83
C SER A 130 19.89 -12.77 -5.47
N GLU A 131 20.73 -12.50 -6.47
CA GLU A 131 22.13 -12.11 -6.24
C GLU A 131 22.22 -10.68 -5.69
N SER A 132 21.47 -9.74 -6.28
CA SER A 132 21.34 -8.36 -5.81
C SER A 132 20.83 -8.32 -4.37
N LEU A 133 19.85 -9.17 -4.06
CA LEU A 133 19.30 -9.28 -2.72
C LEU A 133 20.30 -9.86 -1.72
N ALA A 134 21.01 -10.93 -2.08
CA ALA A 134 22.03 -11.54 -1.23
C ALA A 134 23.17 -10.55 -0.94
N LYS A 135 23.63 -9.82 -1.95
CA LYS A 135 24.64 -8.76 -1.81
C LYS A 135 24.16 -7.66 -0.86
N LEU A 136 22.94 -7.16 -1.04
CA LEU A 136 22.36 -6.13 -0.17
C LEU A 136 22.34 -6.59 1.30
N VAL A 137 21.83 -7.81 1.55
CA VAL A 137 21.71 -8.34 2.90
C VAL A 137 23.09 -8.64 3.51
N GLY A 138 24.04 -9.14 2.72
CA GLY A 138 25.41 -9.34 3.16
C GLY A 138 26.13 -8.06 3.56
N GLN A 139 25.84 -6.94 2.89
CA GLN A 139 26.48 -5.66 3.16
C GLN A 139 25.88 -4.91 4.36
N GLN A 140 24.57 -4.90 4.52
CA GLN A 140 23.90 -4.07 5.53
C GLN A 140 23.05 -4.84 6.55
N GLY A 141 23.04 -6.17 6.45
CA GLY A 141 22.22 -7.03 7.30
C GLY A 141 20.75 -7.05 6.91
N VAL A 142 20.00 -7.92 7.55
CA VAL A 142 18.58 -8.20 7.23
C VAL A 142 17.70 -6.94 7.42
N ASN A 143 18.02 -6.12 8.41
CA ASN A 143 17.26 -4.91 8.78
C ASN A 143 18.07 -3.62 8.60
N GLY A 144 19.13 -3.63 7.79
CA GLY A 144 20.02 -2.49 7.57
C GLY A 144 19.31 -1.21 7.08
N PHE A 145 18.14 -1.34 6.46
CA PHE A 145 17.32 -0.20 6.03
C PHE A 145 16.87 0.73 7.17
N PHE A 146 17.02 0.33 8.43
CA PHE A 146 16.78 1.21 9.58
C PHE A 146 17.98 2.12 9.91
N HIS A 147 19.19 1.81 9.43
CA HIS A 147 20.41 2.48 9.87
C HIS A 147 20.55 3.89 9.29
N SER A 148 20.11 4.08 8.04
CA SER A 148 20.16 5.39 7.38
C SER A 148 19.18 5.49 6.22
N LEU A 149 18.95 6.71 5.74
CA LEU A 149 18.16 6.98 4.54
C LEU A 149 18.78 6.28 3.31
N GLU A 150 20.09 6.31 3.15
CA GLU A 150 20.82 5.68 2.04
C GLU A 150 20.62 4.16 2.06
N ALA A 151 20.74 3.54 3.23
CA ALA A 151 20.55 2.10 3.39
C ALA A 151 19.09 1.69 3.08
N ARG A 152 18.12 2.51 3.50
CA ARG A 152 16.72 2.29 3.14
C ARG A 152 16.48 2.46 1.64
N LEU A 153 17.09 3.47 1.02
CA LEU A 153 16.97 3.68 -0.43
C LEU A 153 17.60 2.54 -1.22
N ALA A 154 18.77 2.04 -0.81
CA ALA A 154 19.40 0.86 -1.41
C ALA A 154 18.48 -0.36 -1.30
N CYS A 155 17.86 -0.59 -0.13
CA CYS A 155 16.88 -1.65 0.06
C CYS A 155 15.67 -1.49 -0.88
N CYS A 156 15.09 -0.28 -0.98
CA CYS A 156 13.99 -0.01 -1.90
C CYS A 156 14.41 -0.15 -3.37
N HIS A 157 15.64 0.19 -3.72
CA HIS A 157 16.16 0.03 -5.06
C HIS A 157 16.16 -1.44 -5.48
N VAL A 158 16.84 -2.30 -4.73
CA VAL A 158 16.94 -3.72 -5.02
C VAL A 158 15.58 -4.41 -4.97
N ARG A 159 14.75 -4.10 -3.96
CA ARG A 159 13.49 -4.82 -3.73
C ARG A 159 12.32 -4.30 -4.54
N LYS A 160 12.38 -3.09 -5.10
CA LYS A 160 11.25 -2.46 -5.81
C LYS A 160 11.64 -1.86 -7.14
N VAL A 161 12.68 -1.00 -7.19
CA VAL A 161 13.00 -0.22 -8.40
C VAL A 161 13.52 -1.14 -9.51
N GLU A 162 14.45 -2.02 -9.21
CA GLU A 162 14.97 -3.00 -10.20
C GLU A 162 13.88 -3.94 -10.71
N PRO A 163 13.09 -4.62 -9.84
CA PRO A 163 11.99 -5.46 -10.31
C PRO A 163 10.96 -4.69 -11.13
N PHE A 164 10.64 -3.45 -10.73
CA PHE A 164 9.73 -2.60 -11.49
C PHE A 164 10.26 -2.34 -12.91
N LYS A 165 11.52 -1.90 -13.04
CA LYS A 165 12.12 -1.63 -14.34
C LYS A 165 12.13 -2.87 -15.26
N ARG A 166 12.40 -4.05 -14.70
CA ARG A 166 12.30 -5.30 -15.46
C ARG A 166 10.87 -5.60 -15.90
N ALA A 167 9.90 -5.33 -15.02
CA ALA A 167 8.50 -5.64 -15.30
C ALA A 167 7.88 -4.74 -16.37
N ILE A 168 8.30 -3.48 -16.47
CA ILE A 168 7.78 -2.52 -17.46
C ILE A 168 8.55 -2.52 -18.79
N ALA A 169 9.65 -3.26 -18.89
CA ALA A 169 10.46 -3.30 -20.09
C ALA A 169 9.64 -3.82 -21.29
N GLY A 170 9.69 -3.10 -22.41
CA GLY A 170 8.97 -3.44 -23.65
C GLY A 170 7.49 -3.06 -23.66
N TYR A 171 7.01 -2.31 -22.68
CA TYR A 171 5.69 -1.67 -22.70
C TYR A 171 5.78 -0.22 -23.20
N GLY A 172 4.72 0.27 -23.84
CA GLY A 172 4.63 1.67 -24.27
C GLY A 172 4.09 2.61 -23.18
N ALA A 173 3.32 2.06 -22.23
CA ALA A 173 2.85 2.79 -21.07
C ALA A 173 2.67 1.90 -19.85
N TRP A 174 2.72 2.52 -18.67
CA TRP A 174 2.35 1.88 -17.40
C TRP A 174 1.29 2.67 -16.64
N VAL A 175 0.45 1.95 -15.94
CA VAL A 175 -0.66 2.50 -15.15
C VAL A 175 -0.30 2.51 -13.68
N THR A 176 -0.71 3.57 -12.97
CA THR A 176 -0.56 3.71 -11.51
C THR A 176 -1.85 4.20 -10.85
N GLY A 177 -2.09 3.77 -9.61
CA GLY A 177 -3.23 4.21 -8.79
C GLY A 177 -2.96 5.48 -7.97
N VAL A 178 -2.10 6.38 -8.44
CA VAL A 178 -1.78 7.62 -7.73
C VAL A 178 -2.98 8.57 -7.74
N ARG A 179 -3.23 9.23 -6.59
CA ARG A 179 -4.22 10.32 -6.44
C ARG A 179 -3.53 11.60 -5.99
N ARG A 180 -4.04 12.78 -6.41
CA ARG A 180 -3.51 14.10 -6.01
C ARG A 180 -3.50 14.28 -4.50
N GLN A 181 -4.55 13.82 -3.81
CA GLN A 181 -4.71 13.96 -2.36
C GLN A 181 -3.69 13.18 -1.52
N GLN A 182 -2.91 12.26 -2.10
CA GLN A 182 -2.01 11.41 -1.33
C GLN A 182 -0.74 12.10 -0.83
N SER A 183 -0.28 13.14 -1.51
CA SER A 183 0.84 13.98 -1.08
C SER A 183 0.98 15.24 -1.95
N ALA A 184 1.64 16.27 -1.42
CA ALA A 184 1.94 17.50 -2.17
C ALA A 184 2.73 17.24 -3.47
N THR A 185 3.61 16.25 -3.48
CA THR A 185 4.39 15.86 -4.67
C THR A 185 3.53 15.31 -5.80
N ARG A 186 2.34 14.75 -5.47
CA ARG A 186 1.40 14.16 -6.43
C ARG A 186 0.36 15.14 -6.93
N ALA A 187 0.19 16.27 -6.23
CA ALA A 187 -0.80 17.29 -6.58
C ALA A 187 -0.62 17.86 -7.99
N LEU A 188 0.63 17.93 -8.48
CA LEU A 188 0.99 18.48 -9.79
C LEU A 188 0.98 17.45 -10.93
N GLY A 189 0.71 16.17 -10.66
CA GLY A 189 0.70 15.11 -11.67
C GLY A 189 -0.34 15.35 -12.76
N GLN A 190 -0.07 14.81 -13.96
CA GLN A 190 -1.03 14.80 -15.07
C GLN A 190 -1.66 13.41 -15.21
N PRO A 191 -2.89 13.31 -15.74
CA PRO A 191 -3.54 12.01 -15.98
C PRO A 191 -2.70 11.10 -16.89
N VAL A 192 -2.01 11.68 -17.86
CA VAL A 192 -1.05 11.00 -18.73
C VAL A 192 0.17 11.89 -18.88
N GLU A 193 1.35 11.36 -18.59
CA GLU A 193 2.61 12.10 -18.69
C GLU A 193 3.76 11.19 -19.13
N TRP A 194 4.79 11.79 -19.73
CA TRP A 194 6.03 11.08 -20.07
C TRP A 194 6.85 10.82 -18.82
N ASP A 195 7.13 9.57 -18.53
CA ASP A 195 7.97 9.12 -17.42
C ASP A 195 9.43 9.00 -17.90
N ALA A 196 10.14 10.12 -17.97
CA ALA A 196 11.50 10.19 -18.49
C ALA A 196 12.48 9.21 -17.80
N PRO A 197 12.45 8.99 -16.47
CA PRO A 197 13.30 8.00 -15.81
C PRO A 197 13.09 6.55 -16.29
N ASN A 198 11.91 6.23 -16.77
CA ASN A 198 11.56 4.89 -17.21
C ASN A 198 11.39 4.77 -18.74
N GLY A 199 11.37 5.89 -19.49
CA GLY A 199 11.33 5.92 -20.95
C GLY A 199 10.02 5.44 -21.57
N LEU A 200 8.88 5.65 -20.89
CA LEU A 200 7.55 5.31 -21.38
C LEU A 200 6.49 6.23 -20.78
N TYR A 201 5.25 6.16 -21.25
CA TYR A 201 4.17 6.97 -20.68
C TYR A 201 3.66 6.41 -19.35
N LYS A 202 3.29 7.30 -18.45
CA LYS A 202 2.62 7.00 -17.18
C LYS A 202 1.17 7.45 -17.23
N ILE A 203 0.24 6.56 -16.93
CA ILE A 203 -1.20 6.80 -16.91
C ILE A 203 -1.70 6.73 -15.46
N SER A 204 -2.30 7.79 -14.97
CA SER A 204 -2.81 7.94 -13.60
C SER A 204 -4.34 8.16 -13.63
N PRO A 205 -5.17 7.15 -13.94
CA PRO A 205 -6.58 7.35 -14.24
C PRO A 205 -7.44 7.67 -13.00
N LEU A 206 -6.91 7.44 -11.79
CA LEU A 206 -7.58 7.77 -10.53
C LEU A 206 -7.11 9.10 -9.94
N LEU A 207 -6.38 9.92 -10.69
CA LEU A 207 -5.68 11.10 -10.18
C LEU A 207 -6.61 12.07 -9.42
N ASP A 208 -7.83 12.26 -9.92
CA ASP A 208 -8.84 13.18 -9.36
C ASP A 208 -9.93 12.47 -8.52
N TRP A 209 -9.71 11.22 -8.14
CA TRP A 209 -10.60 10.52 -7.23
C TRP A 209 -10.29 10.87 -5.77
N THR A 210 -11.35 11.01 -4.96
CA THR A 210 -11.20 11.14 -3.50
C THR A 210 -11.06 9.77 -2.85
N GLU A 211 -10.54 9.74 -1.62
CA GLU A 211 -10.48 8.50 -0.84
C GLU A 211 -11.87 7.90 -0.60
N GLU A 212 -12.86 8.76 -0.32
CA GLU A 212 -14.24 8.33 -0.15
C GLU A 212 -14.79 7.65 -1.39
N GLN A 213 -14.52 8.20 -2.58
CA GLN A 213 -14.95 7.59 -3.86
C GLN A 213 -14.30 6.22 -4.08
N ILE A 214 -13.02 6.06 -3.70
CA ILE A 214 -12.35 4.74 -3.74
C ILE A 214 -13.09 3.74 -2.87
N TRP A 215 -13.39 4.11 -1.62
CA TRP A 215 -14.07 3.21 -0.69
C TRP A 215 -15.52 2.95 -1.06
N GLN A 216 -16.25 3.95 -1.55
CA GLN A 216 -17.61 3.77 -2.08
C GLN A 216 -17.63 2.76 -3.23
N TYR A 217 -16.69 2.88 -4.18
CA TYR A 217 -16.57 1.93 -5.29
C TYR A 217 -16.26 0.51 -4.81
N ILE A 218 -15.30 0.36 -3.90
CA ILE A 218 -14.91 -0.93 -3.33
C ILE A 218 -16.11 -1.60 -2.65
N ARG A 219 -16.86 -0.86 -1.81
CA ARG A 219 -18.02 -1.39 -1.08
C ARG A 219 -19.17 -1.74 -2.02
N ALA A 220 -19.55 -0.83 -2.92
CA ALA A 220 -20.65 -1.05 -3.86
C ALA A 220 -20.39 -2.27 -4.77
N ARG A 221 -19.15 -2.46 -5.19
CA ARG A 221 -18.73 -3.58 -6.04
C ARG A 221 -18.31 -4.81 -5.24
N LYS A 222 -18.31 -4.74 -3.89
CA LYS A 222 -17.86 -5.81 -2.98
C LYS A 222 -16.48 -6.35 -3.34
N ILE A 223 -15.54 -5.45 -3.67
CA ILE A 223 -14.18 -5.83 -4.09
C ILE A 223 -13.38 -6.26 -2.86
N PRO A 224 -12.65 -7.39 -2.90
CA PRO A 224 -11.70 -7.72 -1.84
C PRO A 224 -10.64 -6.63 -1.69
N TYR A 225 -10.31 -6.27 -0.47
CA TYR A 225 -9.27 -5.31 -0.14
C TYR A 225 -8.40 -5.81 1.01
N ASN A 226 -7.26 -5.15 1.23
CA ASN A 226 -6.34 -5.53 2.29
C ASN A 226 -6.91 -5.17 3.67
N LEU A 227 -7.09 -6.17 4.53
CA LEU A 227 -7.70 -5.99 5.86
C LEU A 227 -6.87 -5.12 6.83
N LEU A 228 -5.63 -4.81 6.50
CA LEU A 228 -4.86 -3.82 7.24
C LEU A 228 -5.49 -2.42 7.19
N HIS A 229 -6.25 -2.10 6.14
CA HIS A 229 -6.99 -0.84 6.10
C HIS A 229 -7.97 -0.69 7.27
N ASP A 230 -8.61 -1.78 7.69
CA ASP A 230 -9.52 -1.80 8.86
C ASP A 230 -8.77 -1.68 10.20
N ARG A 231 -7.45 -1.78 10.20
CA ARG A 231 -6.56 -1.71 11.36
C ARG A 231 -5.70 -0.45 11.36
N MET A 232 -6.19 0.63 10.78
CA MET A 232 -5.50 1.94 10.73
C MET A 232 -4.22 1.96 9.90
N PHE A 233 -4.15 1.19 8.82
CA PHE A 233 -3.08 1.25 7.82
C PHE A 233 -3.60 1.88 6.51
N PRO A 234 -3.76 3.20 6.41
CA PRO A 234 -4.27 3.83 5.19
C PRO A 234 -3.27 3.73 4.01
N SER A 235 -1.98 3.57 4.30
CA SER A 235 -0.93 3.39 3.30
C SER A 235 -0.11 2.16 3.63
N ILE A 236 -0.15 1.13 2.78
CA ILE A 236 0.49 -0.16 3.01
C ILE A 236 1.73 -0.31 2.13
N GLY A 237 2.80 -0.88 2.70
CA GLY A 237 4.02 -1.24 1.98
C GLY A 237 4.65 -2.50 2.57
N CYS A 238 5.99 -2.59 2.60
CA CYS A 238 6.68 -3.68 3.29
C CYS A 238 6.33 -3.67 4.78
N ALA A 239 6.13 -4.83 5.39
CA ALA A 239 5.77 -4.98 6.80
C ALA A 239 6.71 -4.21 7.76
N PRO A 240 8.06 -4.34 7.67
CA PRO A 240 8.95 -3.61 8.57
C PRO A 240 8.99 -2.09 8.30
N CYS A 241 8.41 -1.61 7.19
CA CYS A 241 8.41 -0.18 6.81
C CYS A 241 7.03 0.46 6.92
N THR A 242 6.08 -0.21 7.57
CA THR A 242 4.70 0.27 7.67
C THR A 242 4.15 -0.04 9.05
N ARG A 243 3.59 0.95 9.74
CA ARG A 243 2.82 0.79 10.97
C ARG A 243 1.40 1.33 10.80
N ALA A 244 0.51 0.96 11.70
CA ALA A 244 -0.75 1.65 11.88
C ALA A 244 -0.50 3.12 12.26
N ILE A 245 -1.40 4.00 11.85
CA ILE A 245 -1.39 5.41 12.28
C ILE A 245 -2.30 5.60 13.48
N GLN A 246 -2.07 6.69 14.23
CA GLN A 246 -2.98 7.13 15.28
C GLN A 246 -4.07 8.04 14.69
N PRO A 247 -5.23 8.16 15.32
CA PRO A 247 -6.25 9.12 14.91
C PRO A 247 -5.67 10.54 14.82
N GLY A 248 -5.86 11.20 13.66
CA GLY A 248 -5.37 12.54 13.38
C GLY A 248 -3.95 12.61 12.78
N GLU A 249 -3.23 11.49 12.66
CA GLU A 249 -1.98 11.47 11.92
C GLU A 249 -2.24 11.52 10.39
N ASP A 250 -1.26 12.05 9.66
CA ASP A 250 -1.26 12.02 8.19
C ASP A 250 -1.36 10.57 7.66
N GLN A 251 -2.04 10.36 6.54
CA GLN A 251 -2.25 9.05 5.92
C GLN A 251 -0.94 8.28 5.63
N ARG A 252 0.16 8.99 5.46
CA ARG A 252 1.47 8.38 5.21
C ARG A 252 2.39 8.38 6.44
N ALA A 253 1.92 8.86 7.61
CA ALA A 253 2.71 8.91 8.84
C ALA A 253 3.22 7.53 9.28
N GLY A 254 2.49 6.45 8.94
CA GLY A 254 2.90 5.07 9.18
C GLY A 254 4.03 4.56 8.28
N ARG A 255 4.37 5.26 7.18
CA ARG A 255 5.41 4.85 6.23
C ARG A 255 6.75 5.40 6.64
N TRP A 256 7.77 4.54 6.78
CA TRP A 256 9.13 4.92 7.23
C TRP A 256 9.07 5.91 8.39
N TRP A 257 8.28 5.61 9.42
CA TRP A 257 7.95 6.50 10.54
C TRP A 257 9.17 7.00 11.34
N TRP A 258 10.32 6.37 11.17
CA TRP A 258 11.60 6.77 11.77
C TRP A 258 12.36 7.82 10.94
N GLU A 259 11.88 8.17 9.74
CA GLU A 259 12.50 9.17 8.87
C GLU A 259 11.76 10.52 8.96
N GLN A 260 12.43 11.57 8.51
CA GLN A 260 11.80 12.89 8.35
C GLN A 260 10.69 12.83 7.29
N PRO A 261 9.57 13.55 7.47
CA PRO A 261 8.43 13.50 6.56
C PRO A 261 8.80 13.70 5.07
N GLU A 262 9.74 14.60 4.77
CA GLU A 262 10.17 14.96 3.43
C GLU A 262 10.89 13.82 2.70
N SER A 263 11.45 12.86 3.44
CA SER A 263 12.15 11.69 2.88
C SER A 263 11.25 10.48 2.63
N ARG A 264 10.00 10.50 3.13
CA ARG A 264 9.07 9.36 3.14
C ARG A 264 8.42 9.07 1.79
N GLU A 265 9.22 9.02 0.72
CA GLU A 265 8.74 8.58 -0.60
C GLU A 265 9.43 7.31 -1.09
N CYS A 266 8.65 6.51 -1.83
CA CYS A 266 9.16 5.32 -2.51
C CYS A 266 9.98 5.75 -3.73
N GLY A 267 11.05 5.02 -4.04
CA GLY A 267 11.88 5.28 -5.22
C GLY A 267 11.20 5.13 -6.58
N LEU A 268 9.93 4.67 -6.62
CA LEU A 268 9.10 4.61 -7.83
C LEU A 268 8.41 5.96 -8.15
N GLN A 269 8.40 6.92 -7.23
CA GLN A 269 7.83 8.25 -7.43
C GLN A 269 8.98 9.28 -7.40
N PRO A 270 8.93 10.31 -8.29
CA PRO A 270 9.95 11.35 -8.29
C PRO A 270 9.96 12.10 -6.95
N ARG A 271 11.15 12.35 -6.44
CA ARG A 271 11.33 13.27 -5.31
C ARG A 271 11.35 14.69 -5.84
N VAL A 272 10.61 15.59 -5.21
CA VAL A 272 10.83 17.02 -5.42
C VAL A 272 12.21 17.33 -4.85
N ARG A 273 13.19 17.57 -5.72
CA ARG A 273 14.44 18.21 -5.32
C ARG A 273 14.09 19.66 -5.02
N HIS A 274 13.95 20.01 -3.75
CA HIS A 274 14.07 21.42 -3.39
C HIS A 274 15.47 21.84 -3.82
N ALA A 275 15.55 22.74 -4.78
CA ALA A 275 16.78 23.44 -5.11
C ALA A 275 17.19 24.18 -3.83
N VAL A 276 18.14 23.60 -3.10
CA VAL A 276 18.85 24.33 -2.04
C VAL A 276 19.53 25.49 -2.76
N GLY A 277 19.06 26.70 -2.48
CA GLY A 277 19.57 27.91 -3.07
C GLY A 277 21.08 27.97 -2.88
N GLN A 278 21.81 27.89 -3.97
CA GLN A 278 23.20 28.37 -4.01
C GLN A 278 23.12 29.89 -3.88
N SER A 279 23.23 30.38 -2.66
CA SER A 279 23.59 31.78 -2.41
C SER A 279 25.00 32.00 -2.95
N HIS A 280 25.10 32.51 -4.17
CA HIS A 280 26.36 33.12 -4.63
C HIS A 280 26.64 34.32 -3.75
N ALA A 281 27.57 34.14 -2.83
CA ALA A 281 28.24 35.27 -2.21
C ALA A 281 29.02 36.01 -3.30
N VAL A 282 28.48 37.14 -3.75
CA VAL A 282 29.23 38.13 -4.56
C VAL A 282 30.21 38.76 -3.62
N GLY A 283 31.48 38.37 -3.74
CA GLY A 283 32.60 39.06 -3.10
C GLY A 283 32.73 40.44 -3.70
N GLN A 284 32.59 41.46 -2.87
CA GLN A 284 33.06 42.80 -3.16
C GLN A 284 34.55 42.87 -2.79
N SER A 285 35.38 43.17 -3.74
CA SER A 285 36.69 43.75 -3.57
C SER A 285 36.70 45.12 -4.23
#